data_b1c2731a2cfc196eb6a7705c4291352f
#
_entry.id   b1c2731a2cfc196eb6a7705c4291352f
#
_cell.length_a   1.000
_cell.length_b   1.000
_cell.length_c   1.000
_cell.angle_alpha   90.00
_cell.angle_beta   90.00
_cell.angle_gamma   90.00
#
_symmetry.space_group_name_H-M   'P 1'
#
loop_
_entity.id
_entity.type
_entity.pdbx_description
1 polymer ?
#
loop_
_entity_poly.entity_id
_entity_poly.type
_entity_poly.pdbx_seq_one_letter_code
_entity_poly.pdbx_strand_id
1 'polypeptide(L)'
;MKYTTLIDAYAEENTDAALTDCAIRLIQAREPDFVYLYMVETDDKGGHDHGWMTPEYLKQLANAVGCVQKVFEAAKERYHILVTADHGGHDRTHGTDSPEDMTIPMFFWGKGFEGGRQLQNLTLLDITPTIADLMGLPMVREWEGKSVLR
;
A
#
# COMPACT_ATOMS: atom_id res chain seq x y z
N MET A 1 -21.29 4.73 -3.06
CA MET A 1 -19.96 4.90 -3.67
C MET A 1 -19.96 6.23 -4.40
N LYS A 2 -19.27 7.23 -3.86
CA LYS A 2 -19.48 8.61 -4.33
C LYS A 2 -18.57 9.06 -5.47
N TYR A 3 -17.38 8.54 -5.64
CA TYR A 3 -16.45 8.98 -6.72
C TYR A 3 -15.32 8.00 -6.91
N THR A 4 -14.92 7.81 -8.15
CA THR A 4 -13.59 7.32 -8.51
C THR A 4 -12.82 8.52 -9.06
N THR A 5 -11.80 8.97 -8.36
CA THR A 5 -10.84 9.94 -8.90
C THR A 5 -9.60 9.17 -9.24
N LEU A 6 -9.33 8.98 -10.52
CA LEU A 6 -8.05 8.51 -11.00
C LEU A 6 -7.14 9.74 -11.07
N ILE A 7 -6.11 9.77 -10.23
CA ILE A 7 -5.00 10.72 -10.38
C ILE A 7 -3.95 9.95 -11.14
N ASP A 8 -3.83 10.28 -12.45
CA ASP A 8 -2.81 9.70 -13.29
C ASP A 8 -1.45 10.30 -12.90
N ALA A 9 -0.58 9.44 -12.40
CA ALA A 9 0.72 9.81 -11.84
C ALA A 9 1.80 10.06 -12.91
N TYR A 10 1.46 10.11 -14.19
CA TYR A 10 2.42 10.32 -15.28
C TYR A 10 2.63 11.78 -15.71
N ALA A 11 2.18 12.77 -14.96
CA ALA A 11 2.54 14.16 -15.21
C ALA A 11 3.97 14.46 -14.70
N GLU A 12 4.71 15.34 -15.37
CA GLU A 12 6.16 15.58 -15.25
C GLU A 12 6.73 15.95 -13.85
N GLU A 13 5.91 16.06 -12.82
CA GLU A 13 6.30 16.31 -11.43
C GLU A 13 5.79 15.24 -10.43
N ASN A 14 5.43 14.06 -10.91
CA ASN A 14 4.85 13.02 -10.07
C ASN A 14 5.91 12.25 -9.29
N THR A 15 6.23 12.80 -8.16
CA THR A 15 6.91 12.07 -7.11
C THR A 15 5.90 11.43 -6.16
N ASP A 16 6.27 10.36 -5.48
CA ASP A 16 5.46 9.77 -4.41
C ASP A 16 5.03 10.82 -3.38
N ALA A 17 5.88 11.82 -3.12
CA ALA A 17 5.58 12.94 -2.24
C ALA A 17 4.44 13.82 -2.74
N ALA A 18 4.44 14.21 -4.03
CA ALA A 18 3.37 15.02 -4.62
C ALA A 18 2.05 14.27 -4.66
N LEU A 19 2.09 12.97 -4.99
CA LEU A 19 0.93 12.08 -4.98
C LEU A 19 0.36 11.93 -3.56
N THR A 20 1.22 11.78 -2.56
CA THR A 20 0.87 11.72 -1.15
C THR A 20 0.15 12.99 -0.68
N ASP A 21 0.70 14.16 -0.99
CA ASP A 21 0.09 15.44 -0.63
C ASP A 21 -1.27 15.64 -1.33
N CYS A 22 -1.42 15.15 -2.55
CA CYS A 22 -2.70 15.14 -3.27
C CYS A 22 -3.72 14.22 -2.60
N ALA A 23 -3.32 13.00 -2.23
CA ALA A 23 -4.17 12.05 -1.52
C ALA A 23 -4.65 12.61 -0.18
N ILE A 24 -3.77 13.26 0.59
CA ILE A 24 -4.13 13.89 1.87
C ILE A 24 -5.16 15.00 1.67
N ARG A 25 -4.96 15.89 0.68
CA ARG A 25 -5.94 16.92 0.36
C ARG A 25 -7.30 16.34 -0.04
N LEU A 26 -7.30 15.25 -0.82
CA LEU A 26 -8.52 14.56 -1.21
C LEU A 26 -9.25 13.96 0.00
N ILE A 27 -8.52 13.26 0.87
CA ILE A 27 -9.04 12.67 2.11
C ILE A 27 -9.69 13.75 2.97
N GLN A 28 -9.03 14.88 3.18
CA GLN A 28 -9.50 15.97 4.02
C GLN A 28 -10.69 16.72 3.43
N ALA A 29 -10.71 16.90 2.09
CA ALA A 29 -11.73 17.71 1.43
C ALA A 29 -12.99 16.92 1.01
N ARG A 30 -12.87 15.63 0.74
CA ARG A 30 -13.93 14.81 0.13
C ARG A 30 -14.38 13.65 0.98
N GLU A 31 -13.55 13.20 1.93
CA GLU A 31 -13.82 12.05 2.79
C GLU A 31 -14.33 10.83 1.99
N PRO A 32 -13.56 10.35 0.99
CA PRO A 32 -14.00 9.24 0.17
C PRO A 32 -14.13 7.95 1.00
N ASP A 33 -15.02 7.04 0.61
CA ASP A 33 -15.19 5.75 1.30
C ASP A 33 -13.96 4.84 1.16
N PHE A 34 -13.21 4.96 0.05
CA PHE A 34 -12.02 4.18 -0.24
C PHE A 34 -10.98 5.02 -0.99
N VAL A 35 -9.72 4.89 -0.61
CA VAL A 35 -8.57 5.51 -1.29
C VAL A 35 -7.55 4.43 -1.58
N TYR A 36 -7.12 4.34 -2.82
CA TYR A 36 -5.98 3.54 -3.25
C TYR A 36 -4.85 4.49 -3.66
N LEU A 37 -3.77 4.47 -2.90
CA LEU A 37 -2.57 5.26 -3.18
C LEU A 37 -1.46 4.32 -3.62
N TYR A 38 -1.02 4.45 -4.86
CA TYR A 38 0.04 3.64 -5.45
C TYR A 38 1.30 4.49 -5.63
N MET A 39 2.36 4.13 -4.93
CA MET A 39 3.67 4.78 -4.95
C MET A 39 4.66 3.89 -5.72
N VAL A 40 5.43 4.47 -6.63
CA VAL A 40 6.29 3.72 -7.59
C VAL A 40 7.77 3.98 -7.46
N GLU A 41 8.18 5.07 -6.79
CA GLU A 41 9.60 5.47 -6.78
C GLU A 41 10.52 4.48 -6.07
N THR A 42 9.99 3.66 -5.13
CA THR A 42 10.79 2.62 -4.46
C THR A 42 11.21 1.54 -5.44
N ASP A 43 10.31 1.15 -6.35
CA ASP A 43 10.59 0.20 -7.42
C ASP A 43 11.45 0.83 -8.51
N ASP A 44 10.94 1.87 -9.19
CA ASP A 44 11.60 2.49 -10.33
C ASP A 44 12.95 3.10 -9.97
N LYS A 45 12.95 4.13 -9.11
CA LYS A 45 14.16 4.89 -8.76
C LYS A 45 15.04 4.17 -7.74
N GLY A 46 14.46 3.36 -6.87
CA GLY A 46 15.21 2.57 -5.90
C GLY A 46 15.73 1.28 -6.52
N GLY A 47 14.81 0.39 -6.87
CA GLY A 47 15.10 -0.94 -7.34
C GLY A 47 15.76 -0.98 -8.71
N HIS A 48 15.06 -0.53 -9.75
CA HIS A 48 15.54 -0.63 -11.12
C HIS A 48 16.75 0.26 -11.41
N ASP A 49 16.77 1.50 -10.92
CA ASP A 49 17.88 2.42 -11.17
C ASP A 49 19.14 2.06 -10.38
N HIS A 50 19.01 1.62 -9.13
CA HIS A 50 20.15 1.44 -8.22
C HIS A 50 20.34 0.02 -7.70
N GLY A 51 19.29 -0.79 -7.66
CA GLY A 51 19.27 -2.15 -7.12
C GLY A 51 18.71 -2.22 -5.71
N TRP A 52 17.94 -3.29 -5.47
CA TRP A 52 17.34 -3.56 -4.16
C TRP A 52 18.40 -3.68 -3.08
N MET A 53 18.10 -3.17 -1.89
CA MET A 53 18.95 -3.16 -0.69
C MET A 53 20.24 -2.33 -0.79
N THR A 54 20.47 -1.59 -1.87
CA THR A 54 21.55 -0.60 -1.94
C THR A 54 21.26 0.62 -1.04
N PRO A 55 22.26 1.44 -0.69
CA PRO A 55 22.04 2.68 0.06
C PRO A 55 21.03 3.62 -0.62
N GLU A 56 21.05 3.71 -1.94
CA GLU A 56 20.15 4.52 -2.76
C GLU A 56 18.71 3.99 -2.68
N TYR A 57 18.53 2.68 -2.79
CA TYR A 57 17.25 2.02 -2.58
C TYR A 57 16.70 2.29 -1.17
N LEU A 58 17.52 2.11 -0.15
CA LEU A 58 17.10 2.35 1.23
C LEU A 58 16.71 3.81 1.48
N LYS A 59 17.33 4.76 0.76
CA LYS A 59 16.93 6.16 0.79
C LYS A 59 15.53 6.37 0.18
N GLN A 60 15.23 5.73 -0.96
CA GLN A 60 13.89 5.79 -1.56
C GLN A 60 12.84 5.11 -0.68
N LEU A 61 13.18 3.97 -0.08
CA LEU A 61 12.32 3.32 0.90
C LEU A 61 12.02 4.23 2.09
N ALA A 62 13.02 4.94 2.61
CA ALA A 62 12.83 5.91 3.70
C ALA A 62 11.89 7.07 3.28
N ASN A 63 11.99 7.55 2.03
CA ASN A 63 11.07 8.55 1.48
C ASN A 63 9.63 7.99 1.43
N ALA A 64 9.44 6.78 0.92
CA ALA A 64 8.13 6.12 0.86
C ALA A 64 7.52 5.93 2.26
N VAL A 65 8.31 5.48 3.24
CA VAL A 65 7.89 5.39 4.65
C VAL A 65 7.47 6.75 5.20
N GLY A 66 8.20 7.84 4.87
CA GLY A 66 7.82 9.21 5.21
C GLY A 66 6.47 9.62 4.60
N CYS A 67 6.20 9.23 3.37
CA CYS A 67 4.91 9.43 2.71
C CYS A 67 3.78 8.67 3.41
N VAL A 68 4.00 7.39 3.71
CA VAL A 68 3.05 6.56 4.47
C VAL A 68 2.76 7.19 5.83
N GLN A 69 3.78 7.68 6.54
CA GLN A 69 3.59 8.34 7.83
C GLN A 69 2.72 9.59 7.73
N LYS A 70 2.89 10.43 6.71
CA LYS A 70 2.03 11.61 6.47
C LYS A 70 0.57 11.21 6.25
N VAL A 71 0.31 10.20 5.42
CA VAL A 71 -1.05 9.68 5.18
C VAL A 71 -1.63 9.12 6.47
N PHE A 72 -0.84 8.33 7.22
CA PHE A 72 -1.25 7.76 8.49
C PHE A 72 -1.71 8.85 9.47
N GLU A 73 -0.92 9.91 9.68
CA GLU A 73 -1.28 11.00 10.58
C GLU A 73 -2.55 11.76 10.11
N ALA A 74 -2.76 11.86 8.81
CA ALA A 74 -3.94 12.53 8.26
C ALA A 74 -5.22 11.69 8.31
N ALA A 75 -5.10 10.34 8.37
CA ALA A 75 -6.22 9.42 8.15
C ALA A 75 -6.55 8.49 9.33
N LYS A 76 -5.62 8.24 10.24
CA LYS A 76 -5.69 7.18 11.29
C LYS A 76 -6.92 7.22 12.20
N GLU A 77 -7.50 8.39 12.42
CA GLU A 77 -8.67 8.54 13.30
C GLU A 77 -10.00 8.18 12.61
N ARG A 78 -9.99 8.10 11.27
CA ARG A 78 -11.21 7.97 10.47
C ARG A 78 -11.20 6.78 9.52
N TYR A 79 -10.03 6.31 9.14
CA TYR A 79 -9.85 5.25 8.15
C TYR A 79 -9.14 4.04 8.74
N HIS A 80 -9.51 2.87 8.24
CA HIS A 80 -8.62 1.72 8.30
C HIS A 80 -7.50 1.95 7.28
N ILE A 81 -6.28 1.59 7.63
CA ILE A 81 -5.11 1.79 6.78
C ILE A 81 -4.45 0.44 6.55
N LEU A 82 -4.29 0.09 5.29
CA LEU A 82 -3.55 -1.08 4.83
C LEU A 82 -2.35 -0.59 4.04
N VAL A 83 -1.16 -1.08 4.36
CA VAL A 83 0.07 -0.79 3.63
C VAL A 83 0.68 -2.10 3.19
N THR A 84 0.99 -2.22 1.92
CA THR A 84 1.60 -3.41 1.34
C THR A 84 2.43 -3.05 0.11
N ALA A 85 3.12 -4.01 -0.46
CA ALA A 85 3.73 -3.93 -1.77
C ALA A 85 3.12 -5.01 -2.68
N ASP A 86 3.26 -4.86 -3.98
CA ASP A 86 2.83 -5.83 -4.99
C ASP A 86 3.88 -6.94 -5.21
N HIS A 87 5.17 -6.65 -5.01
CA HIS A 87 6.29 -7.58 -5.06
C HIS A 87 7.47 -7.08 -4.23
N GLY A 88 8.45 -7.93 -4.04
CA GLY A 88 9.80 -7.59 -3.60
C GLY A 88 10.73 -7.43 -4.80
N GLY A 89 12.04 -7.69 -4.63
CA GLY A 89 12.99 -7.64 -5.73
C GLY A 89 14.41 -7.95 -5.28
N HIS A 90 15.28 -8.21 -6.25
CA HIS A 90 16.70 -8.49 -6.06
C HIS A 90 17.53 -7.85 -7.16
N ASP A 91 18.78 -7.57 -6.90
CA ASP A 91 19.66 -6.87 -7.85
C ASP A 91 18.97 -5.62 -8.43
N ARG A 92 18.63 -5.61 -9.70
CA ARG A 92 17.89 -4.54 -10.41
C ARG A 92 16.66 -5.08 -11.13
N THR A 93 16.07 -6.16 -10.62
CA THR A 93 14.96 -6.87 -11.26
C THR A 93 14.03 -7.51 -10.23
N HIS A 94 12.90 -7.96 -10.70
CA HIS A 94 11.91 -8.74 -9.96
C HIS A 94 11.13 -9.65 -10.92
N GLY A 95 10.15 -10.40 -10.42
CA GLY A 95 9.24 -11.24 -11.22
C GLY A 95 9.68 -12.70 -11.30
N THR A 96 10.52 -13.14 -10.38
CA THR A 96 10.87 -14.56 -10.21
C THR A 96 10.12 -15.16 -9.01
N ASP A 97 10.24 -16.49 -8.84
CA ASP A 97 9.71 -17.19 -7.65
C ASP A 97 10.70 -17.17 -6.47
N SER A 98 11.70 -16.29 -6.50
CA SER A 98 12.65 -16.15 -5.40
C SER A 98 12.00 -15.60 -4.14
N PRO A 99 12.48 -15.96 -2.95
CA PRO A 99 11.95 -15.38 -1.70
C PRO A 99 12.05 -13.85 -1.65
N GLU A 100 13.06 -13.25 -2.26
CA GLU A 100 13.29 -11.82 -2.32
C GLU A 100 12.21 -11.11 -3.12
N ASP A 101 11.72 -11.71 -4.21
CA ASP A 101 10.65 -11.17 -5.06
C ASP A 101 9.27 -11.42 -4.46
N MET A 102 9.08 -12.58 -3.83
CA MET A 102 7.78 -13.04 -3.34
C MET A 102 7.43 -12.56 -1.93
N THR A 103 8.41 -12.06 -1.16
CA THR A 103 8.16 -11.59 0.21
C THR A 103 7.88 -10.10 0.24
N ILE A 104 6.69 -9.74 0.72
CA ILE A 104 6.23 -8.36 0.82
C ILE A 104 5.81 -8.02 2.25
N PRO A 105 5.89 -6.75 2.67
CA PRO A 105 5.32 -6.30 3.93
C PRO A 105 3.80 -6.19 3.84
N MET A 106 3.11 -6.43 4.96
CA MET A 106 1.70 -6.11 5.12
C MET A 106 1.46 -5.52 6.50
N PHE A 107 0.92 -4.30 6.55
CA PHE A 107 0.57 -3.62 7.80
C PHE A 107 -0.91 -3.25 7.78
N PHE A 108 -1.58 -3.45 8.90
CA PHE A 108 -2.99 -3.17 9.08
C PHE A 108 -3.19 -2.29 10.31
N TRP A 109 -4.00 -1.26 10.17
CA TRP A 109 -4.35 -0.35 11.24
C TRP A 109 -5.85 -0.04 11.23
N GLY A 110 -6.43 0.08 12.41
CA GLY A 110 -7.80 0.53 12.61
C GLY A 110 -8.61 -0.41 13.50
N LYS A 111 -9.88 -0.08 13.69
CA LYS A 111 -10.78 -0.88 14.53
C LYS A 111 -10.92 -2.30 13.98
N GLY A 112 -10.75 -3.30 14.83
CA GLY A 112 -10.78 -4.73 14.45
C GLY A 112 -9.39 -5.35 14.27
N PHE A 113 -8.33 -4.54 14.20
CA PHE A 113 -6.96 -5.04 14.23
C PHE A 113 -6.36 -4.91 15.63
N GLU A 114 -5.85 -6.01 16.17
CA GLU A 114 -5.18 -6.02 17.45
C GLU A 114 -3.74 -5.51 17.31
N GLY A 115 -3.42 -4.44 18.04
CA GLY A 115 -2.09 -3.84 18.00
C GLY A 115 -0.99 -4.80 18.46
N GLY A 116 0.12 -4.86 17.68
CA GLY A 116 1.25 -5.74 17.99
C GLY A 116 1.06 -7.21 17.61
N ARG A 117 -0.11 -7.58 17.06
CA ARG A 117 -0.35 -8.94 16.57
C ARG A 117 0.44 -9.18 15.28
N GLN A 118 1.21 -10.27 15.28
CA GLN A 118 1.86 -10.77 14.07
C GLN A 118 0.94 -11.76 13.35
N LEU A 119 0.57 -11.46 12.12
CA LEU A 119 -0.19 -12.34 11.25
C LEU A 119 0.76 -13.27 10.47
N GLN A 120 0.31 -14.47 10.17
CA GLN A 120 1.11 -15.50 9.49
C GLN A 120 0.41 -15.95 8.21
N ASN A 121 1.19 -16.35 7.21
CA ASN A 121 0.72 -16.97 5.97
C ASN A 121 -0.28 -16.10 5.19
N LEU A 122 -0.08 -14.78 5.19
CA LEU A 122 -0.87 -13.88 4.37
C LEU A 122 -0.30 -13.78 2.95
N THR A 123 -1.20 -13.53 2.01
CA THR A 123 -0.87 -13.30 0.60
C THR A 123 -1.60 -12.06 0.08
N LEU A 124 -1.24 -11.57 -1.10
CA LEU A 124 -1.99 -10.47 -1.77
C LEU A 124 -3.46 -10.81 -1.98
N LEU A 125 -3.82 -12.09 -2.09
CA LEU A 125 -5.21 -12.53 -2.25
C LEU A 125 -6.09 -12.17 -1.04
N ASP A 126 -5.50 -11.98 0.14
CA ASP A 126 -6.22 -11.66 1.38
C ASP A 126 -6.59 -10.17 1.49
N ILE A 127 -5.99 -9.31 0.67
CA ILE A 127 -6.24 -7.86 0.69
C ILE A 127 -7.67 -7.54 0.28
N THR A 128 -8.13 -8.04 -0.86
CA THR A 128 -9.47 -7.75 -1.39
C THR A 128 -10.60 -8.23 -0.44
N PRO A 129 -10.58 -9.48 0.07
CA PRO A 129 -11.58 -9.92 1.06
C PRO A 129 -11.53 -9.09 2.36
N THR A 130 -10.35 -8.67 2.80
CA THR A 130 -10.21 -7.83 3.99
C THR A 130 -10.84 -6.46 3.78
N ILE A 131 -10.58 -5.81 2.64
CA ILE A 131 -11.22 -4.53 2.29
C ILE A 131 -12.73 -4.68 2.20
N ALA A 132 -13.23 -5.72 1.55
CA ALA A 132 -14.67 -5.98 1.45
C ALA A 132 -15.32 -6.16 2.83
N ASP A 133 -14.66 -6.88 3.73
CA ASP A 133 -15.13 -7.10 5.11
C ASP A 133 -15.19 -5.79 5.92
N LEU A 134 -14.14 -4.97 5.82
CA LEU A 134 -14.08 -3.64 6.44
C LEU A 134 -15.17 -2.70 5.93
N MET A 135 -15.52 -2.79 4.65
CA MET A 135 -16.57 -2.00 4.00
C MET A 135 -17.98 -2.58 4.17
N GLY A 136 -18.13 -3.73 4.82
CA GLY A 136 -19.42 -4.43 4.97
C GLY A 136 -19.99 -4.95 3.64
N LEU A 137 -19.13 -5.21 2.66
CA LEU A 137 -19.53 -5.76 1.37
C LEU A 137 -19.61 -7.29 1.41
N PRO A 138 -20.49 -7.91 0.58
CA PRO A 138 -20.59 -9.35 0.52
C PRO A 138 -19.30 -9.97 -0.02
N MET A 139 -18.90 -11.10 0.57
CA MET A 139 -17.79 -11.90 0.07
C MET A 139 -18.17 -12.58 -1.25
N VAL A 140 -17.24 -12.59 -2.19
CA VAL A 140 -17.38 -13.29 -3.47
C VAL A 140 -16.85 -14.71 -3.32
N ARG A 141 -17.65 -15.70 -3.75
CA ARG A 141 -17.35 -17.12 -3.57
C ARG A 141 -16.05 -17.57 -4.29
N GLU A 142 -15.75 -16.93 -5.38
CA GLU A 142 -14.60 -17.22 -6.24
C GLU A 142 -13.27 -16.69 -5.70
N TRP A 143 -13.28 -15.89 -4.63
CA TRP A 143 -12.05 -15.42 -4.01
C TRP A 143 -11.37 -16.54 -3.22
N GLU A 144 -10.09 -16.75 -3.51
CA GLU A 144 -9.25 -17.74 -2.81
C GLU A 144 -8.74 -17.22 -1.47
N GLY A 145 -8.53 -15.90 -1.38
CA GLY A 145 -8.07 -15.24 -0.16
C GLY A 145 -9.15 -15.11 0.90
N LYS A 146 -8.75 -14.75 2.10
CA LYS A 146 -9.62 -14.61 3.27
C LYS A 146 -9.41 -13.27 3.96
N SER A 147 -10.47 -12.75 4.58
CA SER A 147 -10.33 -11.57 5.44
C SER A 147 -9.48 -11.88 6.67
N VAL A 148 -8.54 -10.99 6.99
CA VAL A 148 -7.70 -11.06 8.21
C VAL A 148 -8.45 -10.68 9.48
N LEU A 149 -9.69 -10.21 9.37
CA LEU A 149 -10.57 -9.90 10.50
C LEU A 149 -11.31 -11.10 11.04
N ARG A 150 -11.25 -12.25 10.37
CA ARG A 150 -12.01 -13.47 10.70
C ARG A 150 -11.13 -14.61 11.11
#